data_0e85b746856acd68fd2a7af1370fa714
#
_entry.id   0e85b746856acd68fd2a7af1370fa714
#
_cell.length_a   1.000
_cell.length_b   1.000
_cell.length_c   1.000
_cell.angle_alpha   90.00
_cell.angle_beta   90.00
_cell.angle_gamma   90.00
#
_symmetry.space_group_name_H-M   'P 1'
#
loop_
_entity.id
_entity.type
_entity.pdbx_description
1 polymer ?
#
loop_
_entity_poly.entity_id
_entity_poly.type
_entity_poly.pdbx_seq_one_letter_code
_entity_poly.pdbx_strand_id
1 'polypeptide(L)'
;LRGTDDARPRRSRTGGRRAASFADSYPDGPEPDSPISEDLEPDPFSVAQAIVYRQLTASAKSRLQLARKLSERNIPEHVAEAVLDKFEEARLINDADFADMWVRSRSQSRKLAKGALRRELAEKGVDQETAAAALEQISDHDEEAAARSLVERKLRPGADLADQAERDKATRRLASMLARKGYQPSQAFRIVTEVLDAYPAPDHDEPLNRYP
;
A
#
# COMPACT_ATOMS: atom_id res chain seq x y z
N LEU A 1 34.14 50.79 -33.53
CA LEU A 1 35.54 51.03 -33.12
C LEU A 1 36.05 49.79 -32.45
N ARG A 2 36.82 49.07 -33.19
CA ARG A 2 38.25 48.73 -32.99
C ARG A 2 38.44 47.98 -31.68
N GLY A 3 38.96 46.82 -31.67
CA GLY A 3 40.04 46.17 -32.38
C GLY A 3 40.93 45.48 -31.40
N THR A 4 41.42 44.45 -31.84
CA THR A 4 42.74 43.79 -31.92
C THR A 4 42.99 42.84 -30.79
N ASP A 5 43.06 41.50 -31.07
CA ASP A 5 44.28 40.86 -31.62
C ASP A 5 45.38 40.78 -30.57
N ASP A 6 45.79 39.61 -30.10
CA ASP A 6 47.12 39.12 -30.45
C ASP A 6 47.49 37.81 -29.66
N ALA A 7 47.79 36.80 -30.39
CA ALA A 7 49.03 36.04 -30.48
C ALA A 7 49.48 35.15 -29.31
N ARG A 8 49.58 33.86 -29.68
CA ARG A 8 50.44 32.82 -29.09
C ARG A 8 51.93 33.20 -28.98
N PRO A 9 52.67 32.53 -28.13
CA PRO A 9 53.65 31.65 -28.73
C PRO A 9 53.81 30.25 -28.09
N ARG A 10 54.16 29.31 -28.95
CA ARG A 10 54.78 28.02 -28.70
C ARG A 10 56.13 28.19 -28.04
N ARG A 11 56.48 27.30 -27.07
CA ARG A 11 57.85 26.76 -27.00
C ARG A 11 57.90 25.35 -26.47
N SER A 12 58.45 24.51 -27.25
CA SER A 12 58.99 23.17 -27.03
C SER A 12 60.16 23.19 -26.06
N ARG A 13 60.35 22.11 -25.31
CA ARG A 13 61.61 21.32 -25.27
C ARG A 13 61.57 20.31 -24.11
N THR A 14 61.49 19.02 -24.48
CA THR A 14 62.47 17.98 -24.24
C THR A 14 63.04 17.83 -22.82
N GLY A 15 62.71 16.75 -22.20
CA GLY A 15 63.38 16.19 -21.02
C GLY A 15 62.94 14.73 -20.87
N GLY A 16 63.65 13.83 -21.58
CA GLY A 16 63.44 12.41 -21.47
C GLY A 16 63.82 11.90 -20.08
N ARG A 17 62.88 11.21 -19.45
CA ARG A 17 63.20 10.26 -18.40
C ARG A 17 62.68 8.93 -18.85
N ARG A 18 63.62 7.97 -18.98
CA ARG A 18 63.36 6.56 -19.24
C ARG A 18 62.32 6.04 -18.28
N ALA A 19 61.16 5.71 -18.79
CA ALA A 19 60.26 4.84 -18.11
C ALA A 19 60.91 3.44 -18.13
N ALA A 20 61.33 2.95 -16.95
CA ALA A 20 61.63 1.58 -16.76
C ALA A 20 60.40 0.76 -17.09
N SER A 21 60.56 -0.19 -18.00
CA SER A 21 59.52 -1.12 -18.39
C SER A 21 59.16 -2.00 -17.18
N PHE A 22 58.01 -1.75 -16.59
CA PHE A 22 57.33 -2.68 -15.68
C PHE A 22 56.50 -3.70 -16.47
N ALA A 23 57.10 -4.28 -17.49
CA ALA A 23 56.42 -5.23 -18.36
C ALA A 23 56.90 -6.66 -18.18
N ASP A 24 57.37 -7.04 -16.97
CA ASP A 24 57.86 -8.40 -16.80
C ASP A 24 57.58 -8.90 -15.37
N SER A 25 56.36 -9.01 -14.96
CA SER A 25 55.95 -9.79 -13.79
C SER A 25 54.40 -9.82 -13.62
N TYR A 26 53.66 -10.04 -14.70
CA TYR A 26 52.34 -10.64 -14.56
C TYR A 26 52.48 -12.09 -14.99
N PRO A 27 52.25 -13.05 -14.07
CA PRO A 27 52.06 -14.41 -14.51
C PRO A 27 50.90 -14.48 -15.46
N ASP A 28 51.04 -15.33 -16.46
CA ASP A 28 50.07 -15.60 -17.53
C ASP A 28 48.64 -15.30 -17.12
N GLY A 29 47.94 -14.52 -17.95
CA GLY A 29 46.50 -14.32 -17.81
C GLY A 29 45.82 -15.69 -17.76
N PRO A 30 44.60 -15.74 -17.23
CA PRO A 30 43.91 -17.01 -17.06
C PRO A 30 43.96 -17.80 -18.35
N GLU A 31 44.40 -19.07 -18.22
CA GLU A 31 44.43 -20.04 -19.28
C GLU A 31 43.15 -19.96 -20.12
N PRO A 32 43.25 -19.98 -21.46
CA PRO A 32 42.05 -19.89 -22.32
C PRO A 32 41.10 -21.11 -22.18
N ASP A 33 41.47 -22.11 -21.40
CA ASP A 33 40.66 -23.28 -21.05
C ASP A 33 40.11 -23.25 -19.60
N SER A 34 40.19 -22.13 -18.90
CA SER A 34 39.32 -21.98 -17.74
C SER A 34 37.89 -22.08 -18.25
N PRO A 35 37.08 -23.03 -17.75
CA PRO A 35 35.69 -23.07 -18.14
C PRO A 35 35.12 -21.68 -17.80
N ILE A 36 34.92 -20.88 -18.84
CA ILE A 36 34.11 -19.68 -18.77
C ILE A 36 32.87 -20.16 -18.03
N SER A 37 32.68 -19.62 -16.86
CA SER A 37 31.51 -19.94 -16.02
C SER A 37 30.34 -20.10 -16.97
N GLU A 38 29.92 -21.35 -17.24
CA GLU A 38 28.68 -21.62 -17.92
C GLU A 38 27.72 -20.61 -17.30
N ASP A 39 27.00 -19.88 -18.11
CA ASP A 39 25.91 -19.03 -17.65
C ASP A 39 24.99 -19.94 -16.83
N LEU A 40 25.33 -20.16 -15.59
CA LEU A 40 24.50 -20.87 -14.63
C LEU A 40 23.24 -20.07 -14.57
N GLU A 41 22.20 -20.58 -15.20
CA GLU A 41 20.85 -20.01 -14.99
C GLU A 41 20.71 -19.80 -13.49
N PRO A 42 20.39 -18.59 -13.05
CA PRO A 42 20.38 -18.28 -11.63
C PRO A 42 19.43 -19.27 -10.93
N ASP A 43 19.98 -19.96 -9.92
CA ASP A 43 19.24 -20.96 -9.15
C ASP A 43 17.84 -20.44 -8.81
N PRO A 44 16.75 -21.12 -9.23
CA PRO A 44 15.38 -20.66 -9.02
C PRO A 44 15.07 -20.33 -7.56
N PHE A 45 15.73 -21.03 -6.62
CA PHE A 45 15.57 -20.78 -5.20
C PHE A 45 16.14 -19.41 -4.78
N SER A 46 17.33 -19.08 -5.23
CA SER A 46 17.97 -17.78 -4.99
C SER A 46 17.17 -16.64 -5.62
N VAL A 47 16.64 -16.84 -6.82
CA VAL A 47 15.77 -15.86 -7.50
C VAL A 47 14.50 -15.64 -6.71
N ALA A 48 13.84 -16.71 -6.24
CA ALA A 48 12.63 -16.63 -5.44
C ALA A 48 12.86 -15.88 -4.13
N GLN A 49 13.95 -16.19 -3.41
CA GLN A 49 14.33 -15.47 -2.20
C GLN A 49 14.50 -13.97 -2.45
N ALA A 50 15.24 -13.59 -3.49
CA ALA A 50 15.46 -12.19 -3.84
C ALA A 50 14.14 -11.45 -4.15
N ILE A 51 13.19 -12.13 -4.81
CA ILE A 51 11.86 -11.59 -5.08
C ILE A 51 11.10 -11.36 -3.76
N VAL A 52 11.06 -12.35 -2.87
CA VAL A 52 10.36 -12.26 -1.59
C VAL A 52 10.96 -11.15 -0.72
N TYR A 53 12.27 -11.10 -0.56
CA TYR A 53 12.95 -10.02 0.17
C TYR A 53 12.57 -8.64 -0.36
N ARG A 54 12.62 -8.46 -1.66
CA ARG A 54 12.26 -7.19 -2.28
C ARG A 54 10.79 -6.81 -2.03
N GLN A 55 9.88 -7.78 -2.05
CA GLN A 55 8.46 -7.53 -1.78
C GLN A 55 8.22 -7.12 -0.33
N LEU A 56 8.85 -7.82 0.63
CA LEU A 56 8.72 -7.54 2.05
C LEU A 56 9.39 -6.23 2.46
N THR A 57 10.52 -5.87 1.83
CA THR A 57 11.17 -4.56 2.06
C THR A 57 10.28 -3.39 1.63
N ALA A 58 9.48 -3.57 0.57
CA ALA A 58 8.59 -2.53 0.07
C ALA A 58 7.35 -2.34 0.98
N SER A 59 6.76 -3.43 1.47
CA SER A 59 5.62 -3.42 2.40
C SER A 59 5.33 -4.83 2.90
N ALA A 60 4.67 -4.93 4.06
CA ALA A 60 4.15 -6.20 4.53
C ALA A 60 3.22 -6.86 3.49
N LYS A 61 3.35 -8.18 3.36
CA LYS A 61 2.61 -9.01 2.41
C LYS A 61 2.13 -10.27 3.11
N SER A 62 0.95 -10.76 2.73
CA SER A 62 0.51 -12.10 3.12
C SER A 62 1.24 -13.17 2.30
N ARG A 63 1.25 -14.40 2.83
CA ARG A 63 1.80 -15.57 2.15
C ARG A 63 1.23 -15.71 0.74
N LEU A 64 -0.10 -15.62 0.58
CA LEU A 64 -0.76 -15.73 -0.71
C LEU A 64 -0.31 -14.65 -1.71
N GLN A 65 -0.11 -13.43 -1.26
CA GLN A 65 0.37 -12.34 -2.13
C GLN A 65 1.77 -12.62 -2.65
N LEU A 66 2.65 -13.19 -1.82
CA LEU A 66 4.01 -13.58 -2.22
C LEU A 66 3.98 -14.77 -3.15
N ALA A 67 3.17 -15.81 -2.87
CA ALA A 67 2.98 -16.98 -3.75
C ALA A 67 2.53 -16.54 -5.16
N ARG A 68 1.53 -15.67 -5.24
CA ARG A 68 1.08 -15.08 -6.53
C ARG A 68 2.21 -14.35 -7.24
N LYS A 69 3.05 -13.62 -6.47
CA LYS A 69 4.16 -12.87 -7.06
C LYS A 69 5.27 -13.76 -7.59
N LEU A 70 5.52 -14.89 -6.95
CA LEU A 70 6.47 -15.91 -7.42
C LEU A 70 5.92 -16.61 -8.67
N SER A 71 4.63 -16.96 -8.68
CA SER A 71 3.95 -17.53 -9.86
C SER A 71 3.99 -16.60 -11.08
N GLU A 72 3.75 -15.29 -10.90
CA GLU A 72 3.88 -14.28 -11.97
C GLU A 72 5.29 -14.20 -12.57
N ARG A 73 6.30 -14.71 -11.86
CA ARG A 73 7.69 -14.75 -12.29
C ARG A 73 8.11 -16.13 -12.79
N ASN A 74 7.14 -17.03 -13.00
CA ASN A 74 7.36 -18.40 -13.45
C ASN A 74 8.28 -19.23 -12.53
N ILE A 75 8.31 -18.92 -11.22
CA ILE A 75 9.02 -19.74 -10.24
C ILE A 75 8.22 -21.04 -10.06
N PRO A 76 8.88 -22.22 -10.17
CA PRO A 76 8.21 -23.51 -9.94
C PRO A 76 7.54 -23.55 -8.57
N GLU A 77 6.35 -24.12 -8.49
CA GLU A 77 5.53 -24.15 -7.27
C GLU A 77 6.27 -24.74 -6.06
N HIS A 78 6.96 -25.88 -6.25
CA HIS A 78 7.74 -26.51 -5.18
C HIS A 78 8.88 -25.64 -4.64
N VAL A 79 9.49 -24.80 -5.49
CA VAL A 79 10.51 -23.82 -5.08
C VAL A 79 9.85 -22.67 -4.33
N ALA A 80 8.72 -22.18 -4.84
CA ALA A 80 7.98 -21.10 -4.21
C ALA A 80 7.53 -21.50 -2.78
N GLU A 81 6.91 -22.66 -2.62
CA GLU A 81 6.50 -23.18 -1.30
C GLU A 81 7.68 -23.35 -0.36
N ALA A 82 8.79 -23.98 -0.79
CA ALA A 82 9.97 -24.15 0.04
C ALA A 82 10.59 -22.82 0.50
N VAL A 83 10.55 -21.78 -0.34
CA VAL A 83 11.01 -20.44 0.04
C VAL A 83 10.03 -19.80 1.02
N LEU A 84 8.73 -19.84 0.76
CA LEU A 84 7.73 -19.24 1.64
C LEU A 84 7.75 -19.89 3.03
N ASP A 85 7.88 -21.22 3.11
CA ASP A 85 7.99 -21.95 4.39
C ASP A 85 9.19 -21.45 5.20
N LYS A 86 10.35 -21.32 4.59
CA LYS A 86 11.55 -20.78 5.25
C LYS A 86 11.35 -19.35 5.78
N PHE A 87 10.62 -18.51 5.04
CA PHE A 87 10.36 -17.13 5.46
C PHE A 87 9.33 -17.09 6.59
N GLU A 88 8.38 -18.03 6.64
CA GLU A 88 7.46 -18.19 7.78
C GLU A 88 8.19 -18.71 9.02
N GLU A 89 9.02 -19.75 8.89
CA GLU A 89 9.85 -20.26 9.98
C GLU A 89 10.74 -19.15 10.58
N ALA A 90 11.30 -18.29 9.72
CA ALA A 90 12.07 -17.12 10.12
C ALA A 90 11.22 -15.95 10.62
N ARG A 91 9.88 -16.08 10.66
CA ARG A 91 8.91 -15.04 11.02
C ARG A 91 9.02 -13.76 10.19
N LEU A 92 9.52 -13.85 8.97
CA LEU A 92 9.54 -12.74 8.01
C LEU A 92 8.21 -12.62 7.26
N ILE A 93 7.47 -13.72 7.16
CA ILE A 93 6.07 -13.79 6.74
C ILE A 93 5.27 -14.19 7.95
N ASN A 94 4.24 -13.40 8.28
CA ASN A 94 3.30 -13.69 9.35
C ASN A 94 1.93 -13.10 8.97
N ASP A 95 1.00 -13.97 8.61
CA ASP A 95 -0.33 -13.54 8.17
C ASP A 95 -1.18 -12.96 9.32
N ALA A 96 -0.88 -13.30 10.59
CA ALA A 96 -1.54 -12.68 11.74
C ALA A 96 -1.06 -11.21 11.92
N ASP A 97 0.25 -10.96 11.92
CA ASP A 97 0.79 -9.59 12.00
C ASP A 97 0.34 -8.75 10.80
N PHE A 98 0.29 -9.36 9.61
CA PHE A 98 -0.23 -8.72 8.41
C PHE A 98 -1.71 -8.34 8.59
N ALA A 99 -2.55 -9.23 9.11
CA ALA A 99 -3.97 -9.00 9.32
C ALA A 99 -4.20 -7.87 10.32
N ASP A 100 -3.50 -7.87 11.45
CA ASP A 100 -3.58 -6.82 12.47
C ASP A 100 -3.24 -5.44 11.92
N MET A 101 -2.13 -5.36 11.20
CA MET A 101 -1.70 -4.12 10.57
C MET A 101 -2.70 -3.67 9.49
N TRP A 102 -3.22 -4.59 8.68
CA TRP A 102 -4.21 -4.30 7.64
C TRP A 102 -5.49 -3.74 8.24
N VAL A 103 -6.04 -4.41 9.26
CA VAL A 103 -7.26 -3.96 9.96
C VAL A 103 -7.07 -2.58 10.54
N ARG A 104 -5.99 -2.34 11.30
CA ARG A 104 -5.68 -1.03 11.89
C ARG A 104 -5.60 0.07 10.84
N SER A 105 -4.85 -0.17 9.77
CA SER A 105 -4.66 0.82 8.70
C SER A 105 -5.98 1.15 7.99
N ARG A 106 -6.79 0.14 7.67
CA ARG A 106 -8.02 0.32 6.87
C ARG A 106 -9.20 0.85 7.68
N SER A 107 -9.34 0.43 8.93
CA SER A 107 -10.36 0.98 9.84
C SER A 107 -10.13 2.47 10.08
N GLN A 108 -8.89 2.90 10.28
CA GLN A 108 -8.56 4.29 10.53
C GLN A 108 -8.65 5.16 9.25
N SER A 109 -8.00 4.74 8.16
CA SER A 109 -7.89 5.57 6.95
C SER A 109 -9.14 5.57 6.09
N ARG A 110 -9.83 4.44 5.98
CA ARG A 110 -11.00 4.27 5.11
C ARG A 110 -12.31 4.13 5.86
N LYS A 111 -12.27 3.99 7.19
CA LYS A 111 -13.44 3.71 8.03
C LYS A 111 -14.24 2.51 7.51
N LEU A 112 -13.51 1.42 7.17
CA LEU A 112 -14.14 0.16 6.77
C LEU A 112 -14.66 -0.56 8.02
N ALA A 113 -15.83 -1.14 7.90
CA ALA A 113 -16.41 -1.99 8.92
C ALA A 113 -15.82 -3.41 8.88
N LYS A 114 -15.98 -4.15 9.98
CA LYS A 114 -15.52 -5.55 10.13
C LYS A 114 -15.90 -6.43 8.94
N GLY A 115 -17.12 -6.25 8.38
CA GLY A 115 -17.60 -7.02 7.24
C GLY A 115 -16.80 -6.81 5.95
N ALA A 116 -16.35 -5.57 5.66
CA ALA A 116 -15.48 -5.29 4.51
C ALA A 116 -14.06 -5.76 4.76
N LEU A 117 -13.54 -5.53 5.96
CA LEU A 117 -12.18 -5.95 6.33
C LEU A 117 -12.02 -7.47 6.25
N ARG A 118 -13.03 -8.26 6.71
CA ARG A 118 -13.01 -9.70 6.56
C ARG A 118 -12.93 -10.15 5.11
N ARG A 119 -13.67 -9.51 4.20
CA ARG A 119 -13.59 -9.81 2.77
C ARG A 119 -12.22 -9.44 2.19
N GLU A 120 -11.67 -8.26 2.53
CA GLU A 120 -10.34 -7.87 2.07
C GLU A 120 -9.24 -8.84 2.57
N LEU A 121 -9.32 -9.31 3.82
CA LEU A 121 -8.37 -10.29 4.37
C LEU A 121 -8.48 -11.65 3.66
N ALA A 122 -9.70 -12.13 3.41
CA ALA A 122 -9.93 -13.36 2.64
C ALA A 122 -9.37 -13.29 1.22
N GLU A 123 -9.53 -12.15 0.51
CA GLU A 123 -8.94 -11.91 -0.81
C GLU A 123 -7.40 -11.95 -0.79
N LYS A 124 -6.81 -11.65 0.37
CA LYS A 124 -5.35 -11.72 0.60
C LYS A 124 -4.88 -13.09 1.10
N GLY A 125 -5.80 -14.02 1.28
CA GLY A 125 -5.49 -15.38 1.67
C GLY A 125 -5.30 -15.58 3.17
N VAL A 126 -5.65 -14.60 3.99
CA VAL A 126 -5.67 -14.77 5.44
C VAL A 126 -6.85 -15.68 5.80
N ASP A 127 -6.58 -16.69 6.59
CA ASP A 127 -7.60 -17.63 7.02
C ASP A 127 -8.67 -16.99 7.94
N GLN A 128 -9.79 -17.67 8.11
CA GLN A 128 -10.93 -17.11 8.82
C GLN A 128 -10.67 -16.87 10.32
N GLU A 129 -9.90 -17.74 10.96
CA GLU A 129 -9.59 -17.67 12.39
C GLU A 129 -8.65 -16.47 12.65
N THR A 130 -7.56 -16.38 11.90
CA THR A 130 -6.62 -15.26 11.94
C THR A 130 -7.31 -13.93 11.63
N ALA A 131 -8.18 -13.92 10.62
CA ALA A 131 -8.96 -12.71 10.28
C ALA A 131 -9.94 -12.32 11.40
N ALA A 132 -10.58 -13.30 12.06
CA ALA A 132 -11.49 -13.04 13.18
C ALA A 132 -10.75 -12.44 14.37
N ALA A 133 -9.61 -13.02 14.76
CA ALA A 133 -8.75 -12.51 15.84
C ALA A 133 -8.31 -11.06 15.57
N ALA A 134 -7.83 -10.77 14.36
CA ALA A 134 -7.43 -9.42 13.99
C ALA A 134 -8.59 -8.40 14.05
N LEU A 135 -9.82 -8.82 13.76
CA LEU A 135 -11.01 -7.96 13.81
C LEU A 135 -11.48 -7.64 15.22
N GLU A 136 -11.07 -8.40 16.25
CA GLU A 136 -11.40 -8.12 17.66
C GLU A 136 -10.83 -6.79 18.16
N GLN A 137 -9.77 -6.29 17.53
CA GLN A 137 -9.21 -4.96 17.85
C GLN A 137 -10.18 -3.79 17.57
N ILE A 138 -11.27 -4.01 16.81
CA ILE A 138 -12.31 -3.02 16.55
C ILE A 138 -13.48 -3.33 17.47
N SER A 139 -13.75 -2.48 18.45
CA SER A 139 -14.96 -2.60 19.25
C SER A 139 -16.21 -2.23 18.43
N ASP A 140 -17.37 -2.73 18.83
CA ASP A 140 -18.63 -2.36 18.16
C ASP A 140 -18.93 -0.87 18.34
N HIS A 141 -18.53 -0.30 19.48
CA HIS A 141 -18.62 1.14 19.75
C HIS A 141 -17.76 1.96 18.76
N ASP A 142 -16.51 1.55 18.51
CA ASP A 142 -15.63 2.26 17.57
C ASP A 142 -16.14 2.14 16.13
N GLU A 143 -16.68 0.98 15.76
CA GLU A 143 -17.29 0.77 14.45
C GLU A 143 -18.51 1.68 14.26
N GLU A 144 -19.38 1.79 15.27
CA GLU A 144 -20.54 2.68 15.25
C GLU A 144 -20.13 4.15 15.21
N ALA A 145 -19.18 4.57 16.04
CA ALA A 145 -18.65 5.93 16.03
C ALA A 145 -18.04 6.31 14.68
N ALA A 146 -17.33 5.38 14.04
CA ALA A 146 -16.78 5.58 12.70
C ALA A 146 -17.87 5.73 11.64
N ALA A 147 -18.96 4.95 11.73
CA ALA A 147 -20.11 5.06 10.84
C ALA A 147 -20.81 6.42 10.99
N ARG A 148 -21.08 6.83 12.23
CA ARG A 148 -21.70 8.12 12.57
C ARG A 148 -20.90 9.29 11.99
N SER A 149 -19.60 9.31 12.26
CA SER A 149 -18.68 10.33 11.70
C SER A 149 -18.66 10.37 10.16
N LEU A 150 -18.81 9.21 9.50
CA LEU A 150 -18.93 9.17 8.04
C LEU A 150 -20.23 9.80 7.55
N VAL A 151 -21.36 9.52 8.23
CA VAL A 151 -22.68 10.07 7.88
C VAL A 151 -22.66 11.57 8.05
N GLU A 152 -22.26 12.07 9.20
CA GLU A 152 -22.16 13.50 9.53
C GLU A 152 -21.34 14.27 8.48
N ARG A 153 -20.14 13.75 8.15
CA ARG A 153 -19.27 14.38 7.14
C ARG A 153 -19.87 14.37 5.74
N LYS A 154 -20.74 13.41 5.41
CA LYS A 154 -21.36 13.26 4.09
C LYS A 154 -22.77 13.85 4.01
N LEU A 155 -23.30 14.25 5.13
CA LEU A 155 -24.52 15.04 5.16
C LEU A 155 -24.21 16.45 4.65
N ARG A 156 -25.04 16.93 3.71
CA ARG A 156 -24.82 18.25 3.11
C ARG A 156 -25.28 19.32 4.10
N PRO A 157 -24.46 20.34 4.38
CA PRO A 157 -24.92 21.51 5.14
C PRO A 157 -26.13 22.15 4.45
N GLY A 158 -27.16 22.47 5.22
CA GLY A 158 -28.38 23.11 4.68
C GLY A 158 -29.30 22.17 3.90
N ALA A 159 -29.15 20.85 4.03
CA ALA A 159 -30.13 19.91 3.48
C ALA A 159 -31.47 20.12 4.17
N ASP A 160 -32.52 20.34 3.37
CA ASP A 160 -33.90 20.39 3.92
C ASP A 160 -34.35 18.97 4.27
N LEU A 161 -34.11 18.59 5.52
CA LEU A 161 -34.54 17.32 6.09
C LEU A 161 -35.94 17.34 6.67
N ALA A 162 -36.64 18.48 6.62
CA ALA A 162 -38.04 18.59 6.96
C ALA A 162 -38.91 18.01 5.84
N ASP A 163 -38.47 18.08 4.57
CA ASP A 163 -39.11 17.38 3.48
C ASP A 163 -38.86 15.87 3.56
N GLN A 164 -39.93 15.09 3.69
CA GLN A 164 -39.87 13.64 3.82
C GLN A 164 -39.19 12.96 2.60
N ALA A 165 -39.44 13.47 1.39
CA ALA A 165 -38.86 12.88 0.17
C ALA A 165 -37.33 13.07 0.11
N GLU A 166 -36.82 14.25 0.47
CA GLU A 166 -35.39 14.53 0.54
C GLU A 166 -34.73 13.75 1.69
N ARG A 167 -35.43 13.64 2.84
CA ARG A 167 -34.99 12.81 3.97
C ARG A 167 -34.84 11.33 3.56
N ASP A 168 -35.82 10.76 2.90
CA ASP A 168 -35.79 9.37 2.41
C ASP A 168 -34.67 9.14 1.38
N LYS A 169 -34.43 10.09 0.53
CA LYS A 169 -33.36 10.08 -0.45
C LYS A 169 -31.98 10.14 0.22
N ALA A 170 -31.82 11.01 1.22
CA ALA A 170 -30.62 11.10 2.02
C ALA A 170 -30.36 9.79 2.77
N THR A 171 -31.38 9.21 3.40
CA THR A 171 -31.32 7.94 4.11
C THR A 171 -30.82 6.82 3.21
N ARG A 172 -31.46 6.63 2.05
CA ARG A 172 -31.05 5.59 1.09
C ARG A 172 -29.62 5.78 0.59
N ARG A 173 -29.23 7.00 0.27
CA ARG A 173 -27.89 7.35 -0.20
C ARG A 173 -26.82 7.05 0.86
N LEU A 174 -27.05 7.48 2.11
CA LEU A 174 -26.09 7.32 3.21
C LEU A 174 -26.01 5.87 3.67
N ALA A 175 -27.15 5.17 3.79
CA ALA A 175 -27.16 3.75 4.12
C ALA A 175 -26.46 2.91 3.06
N SER A 176 -26.66 3.20 1.76
CA SER A 176 -25.93 2.54 0.67
C SER A 176 -24.42 2.81 0.73
N MET A 177 -24.02 4.01 1.14
CA MET A 177 -22.59 4.33 1.34
C MET A 177 -22.00 3.49 2.47
N LEU A 178 -22.67 3.34 3.60
CA LEU A 178 -22.23 2.52 4.73
C LEU A 178 -22.19 1.03 4.33
N ALA A 179 -23.22 0.53 3.62
CA ALA A 179 -23.25 -0.85 3.14
C ALA A 179 -22.04 -1.19 2.26
N ARG A 180 -21.65 -0.28 1.34
CA ARG A 180 -20.43 -0.46 0.52
C ARG A 180 -19.15 -0.49 1.36
N LYS A 181 -19.15 0.14 2.53
CA LYS A 181 -18.03 0.08 3.49
C LYS A 181 -18.08 -1.13 4.43
N GLY A 182 -19.08 -1.99 4.26
CA GLY A 182 -19.18 -3.26 4.97
C GLY A 182 -19.98 -3.23 6.26
N TYR A 183 -20.63 -2.11 6.57
CA TYR A 183 -21.55 -2.04 7.69
C TYR A 183 -22.81 -2.88 7.43
N GLN A 184 -23.35 -3.51 8.47
CA GLN A 184 -24.58 -4.28 8.35
C GLN A 184 -25.75 -3.38 7.95
N PRO A 185 -26.66 -3.79 7.06
CA PRO A 185 -27.76 -2.94 6.61
C PRO A 185 -28.62 -2.39 7.76
N SER A 186 -29.00 -3.24 8.74
CA SER A 186 -29.78 -2.81 9.91
C SER A 186 -29.07 -1.73 10.72
N GLN A 187 -27.77 -1.90 10.98
CA GLN A 187 -26.94 -0.92 11.68
C GLN A 187 -26.79 0.37 10.85
N ALA A 188 -26.57 0.25 9.56
CA ALA A 188 -26.44 1.41 8.66
C ALA A 188 -27.71 2.26 8.65
N PHE A 189 -28.89 1.64 8.54
CA PHE A 189 -30.16 2.38 8.58
C PHE A 189 -30.40 3.03 9.94
N ARG A 190 -30.18 2.31 11.05
CA ARG A 190 -30.32 2.86 12.40
C ARG A 190 -29.44 4.10 12.60
N ILE A 191 -28.14 3.99 12.31
CA ILE A 191 -27.19 5.10 12.50
C ILE A 191 -27.56 6.30 11.61
N VAL A 192 -27.93 6.07 10.37
CA VAL A 192 -28.34 7.15 9.46
C VAL A 192 -29.58 7.84 10.00
N THR A 193 -30.61 7.10 10.44
CA THR A 193 -31.82 7.69 11.01
C THR A 193 -31.51 8.53 12.24
N GLU A 194 -30.75 8.00 13.20
CA GLU A 194 -30.33 8.71 14.40
C GLU A 194 -29.60 10.04 14.09
N VAL A 195 -28.68 10.01 13.11
CA VAL A 195 -27.95 11.22 12.72
C VAL A 195 -28.86 12.22 12.03
N LEU A 196 -29.80 11.78 11.18
CA LEU A 196 -30.75 12.67 10.52
C LEU A 196 -31.75 13.28 11.51
N ASP A 197 -32.16 12.51 12.54
CA ASP A 197 -33.04 13.01 13.61
C ASP A 197 -32.37 14.06 14.50
N ALA A 198 -31.06 13.89 14.72
CA ALA A 198 -30.25 14.83 15.50
C ALA A 198 -29.79 16.07 14.70
N TYR A 199 -30.02 16.08 13.38
CA TYR A 199 -29.56 17.18 12.53
C TYR A 199 -30.45 18.39 12.71
N PRO A 200 -29.89 19.57 13.12
CA PRO A 200 -30.71 20.77 13.34
C PRO A 200 -31.44 21.19 12.06
N ALA A 201 -32.70 21.53 12.18
CA ALA A 201 -33.45 22.17 11.11
C ALA A 201 -32.72 23.46 10.70
N PRO A 202 -32.70 23.82 9.41
CA PRO A 202 -32.14 25.10 9.01
C PRO A 202 -32.88 26.22 9.74
N ASP A 203 -32.11 27.08 10.43
CA ASP A 203 -32.66 28.28 11.03
C ASP A 203 -33.28 29.16 9.94
N HIS A 204 -34.61 29.11 9.82
CA HIS A 204 -35.38 29.99 8.92
C HIS A 204 -35.57 31.37 9.51
N ASP A 205 -35.00 31.66 10.68
CA ASP A 205 -35.10 32.96 11.37
C ASP A 205 -33.78 33.76 11.24
N GLU A 206 -33.37 34.10 10.02
CA GLU A 206 -32.65 35.34 9.85
C GLU A 206 -33.65 36.39 9.37
N PRO A 207 -34.15 37.28 10.26
CA PRO A 207 -34.99 38.37 9.81
C PRO A 207 -34.15 39.25 8.90
N LEU A 208 -34.58 39.34 7.63
CA LEU A 208 -34.09 40.35 6.70
C LEU A 208 -34.18 41.71 7.42
N ASN A 209 -33.06 42.12 8.01
CA ASN A 209 -32.90 43.47 8.52
C ASN A 209 -33.02 44.44 7.33
N ARG A 210 -34.25 44.82 7.03
CA ARG A 210 -34.53 45.98 6.17
C ARG A 210 -34.04 47.21 6.91
N TYR A 211 -32.87 47.67 6.55
CA TYR A 211 -32.49 49.05 6.82
C TYR A 211 -33.49 49.99 6.14
N PRO A 212 -33.95 51.01 6.86
CA PRO A 212 -34.81 52.07 6.32
C PRO A 212 -34.07 52.96 5.35
#